data_e5c5364da22f870fec699cff35cdd819
#
_entry.id   e5c5364da22f870fec699cff35cdd819
#
_cell.length_a   1.000
_cell.length_b   1.000
_cell.length_c   1.000
_cell.angle_alpha   90.00
_cell.angle_beta   90.00
_cell.angle_gamma   90.00
#
_symmetry.space_group_name_H-M   'P 1'
#
loop_
_entity.id
_entity.type
_entity.pdbx_description
1 polymer ?
#
loop_
_entity_poly.entity_id
_entity_poly.type
_entity_poly.pdbx_seq_one_letter_code
_entity_poly.pdbx_strand_id
1 'polypeptide(L)'
;LSQGLSPEQVSGLLCQRMDKSVRISHESIYSAIYAMPRGELRSEVIGLLRKSHKTRRPRARGDDRRGLIPNMTSIDERPLEVDERLVPGHWEGDLIKGAHNRSQVGTLVERTTLFTVLAHMQDATALGAANAFSTVLNKVDAQMRLSLTYDQGREMAAHQHLTHITGMQVYFAHPHSPWERGINENTNGLLRQYLPKGEDLSVYTQEDLDKIAWRLNTRPRKSLAWKCPAELFLPEDSFDFQAYWKSILQPNQPNVALGT
;
A
#
# COMPACT_ATOMS: atom_id res chain seq x y z
N LEU A 1 5.59 -6.13 -17.27
CA LEU A 1 5.57 -7.16 -16.22
C LEU A 1 6.86 -7.14 -15.39
N SER A 2 8.04 -7.01 -15.99
CA SER A 2 9.33 -6.91 -15.28
C SER A 2 9.37 -5.78 -14.24
N GLN A 3 8.59 -4.73 -14.42
CA GLN A 3 8.40 -3.62 -13.46
C GLN A 3 7.37 -3.95 -12.35
N GLY A 4 6.96 -5.20 -12.21
CA GLY A 4 5.99 -5.64 -11.20
C GLY A 4 4.54 -5.24 -11.48
N LEU A 5 4.22 -4.77 -12.69
CA LEU A 5 2.85 -4.46 -13.10
C LEU A 5 2.10 -5.73 -13.49
N SER A 6 0.83 -5.86 -13.09
CA SER A 6 -0.03 -6.94 -13.57
C SER A 6 -0.47 -6.68 -15.02
N PRO A 7 -0.87 -7.73 -15.79
CA PRO A 7 -1.45 -7.56 -17.12
C PRO A 7 -2.59 -6.55 -17.19
N GLU A 8 -3.45 -6.48 -16.18
CA GLU A 8 -4.54 -5.52 -16.09
C GLU A 8 -4.02 -4.08 -15.92
N GLN A 9 -2.98 -3.89 -15.11
CA GLN A 9 -2.34 -2.58 -14.91
C GLN A 9 -1.62 -2.11 -16.19
N VAL A 10 -0.94 -3.01 -16.88
CA VAL A 10 -0.30 -2.70 -18.18
C VAL A 10 -1.36 -2.27 -19.20
N SER A 11 -2.43 -3.05 -19.35
CA SER A 11 -3.54 -2.73 -20.25
C SER A 11 -4.17 -1.37 -19.94
N GLY A 12 -4.43 -1.09 -18.65
CA GLY A 12 -5.00 0.18 -18.20
C GLY A 12 -4.10 1.38 -18.51
N LEU A 13 -2.79 1.28 -18.25
CA LEU A 13 -1.80 2.31 -18.57
C LEU A 13 -1.73 2.58 -20.07
N LEU A 14 -1.64 1.52 -20.88
CA LEU A 14 -1.60 1.67 -22.33
C LEU A 14 -2.89 2.34 -22.85
N CYS A 15 -4.02 2.03 -22.26
CA CYS A 15 -5.29 2.64 -22.63
C CYS A 15 -5.36 4.14 -22.33
N GLN A 16 -4.77 4.58 -21.20
CA GLN A 16 -4.82 5.98 -20.78
C GLN A 16 -3.72 6.86 -21.38
N ARG A 17 -2.52 6.32 -21.54
CA ARG A 17 -1.30 7.11 -21.76
C ARG A 17 -0.67 6.94 -23.14
N MET A 18 -1.21 6.02 -23.96
CA MET A 18 -0.67 5.72 -25.27
C MET A 18 -1.76 5.85 -26.35
N ASP A 19 -1.31 6.05 -27.59
CA ASP A 19 -2.20 6.11 -28.75
C ASP A 19 -3.03 4.84 -28.91
N LYS A 20 -4.18 4.97 -29.57
CA LYS A 20 -5.11 3.84 -29.78
C LYS A 20 -4.45 2.63 -30.46
N SER A 21 -3.41 2.87 -31.25
CA SER A 21 -2.66 1.81 -31.95
C SER A 21 -1.86 0.87 -31.03
N VAL A 22 -1.57 1.29 -29.80
CA VAL A 22 -0.77 0.52 -28.82
C VAL A 22 -1.64 -0.15 -27.77
N ARG A 23 -2.95 -0.07 -27.89
CA ARG A 23 -3.88 -0.66 -26.91
C ARG A 23 -3.91 -2.18 -27.00
N ILE A 24 -3.67 -2.84 -25.89
CA ILE A 24 -3.74 -4.29 -25.78
C ILE A 24 -4.63 -4.65 -24.56
N SER A 25 -5.48 -5.67 -24.73
CA SER A 25 -6.31 -6.13 -23.61
C SER A 25 -5.49 -6.98 -22.62
N HIS A 26 -5.89 -7.00 -21.35
CA HIS A 26 -5.25 -7.86 -20.36
C HIS A 26 -5.39 -9.35 -20.71
N GLU A 27 -6.51 -9.75 -21.34
CA GLU A 27 -6.73 -11.12 -21.83
C GLU A 27 -5.73 -11.48 -22.93
N SER A 28 -5.44 -10.55 -23.86
CA SER A 28 -4.41 -10.77 -24.89
C SER A 28 -3.03 -10.97 -24.26
N ILE A 29 -2.71 -10.22 -23.20
CA ILE A 29 -1.45 -10.37 -22.46
C ILE A 29 -1.39 -11.75 -21.78
N TYR A 30 -2.46 -12.16 -21.08
CA TYR A 30 -2.54 -13.50 -20.47
C TYR A 30 -2.44 -14.59 -21.52
N SER A 31 -3.17 -14.49 -22.63
CA SER A 31 -3.14 -15.47 -23.72
C SER A 31 -1.73 -15.62 -24.29
N ALA A 32 -1.02 -14.52 -24.51
CA ALA A 32 0.37 -14.55 -24.97
C ALA A 32 1.30 -15.25 -23.97
N ILE A 33 1.16 -14.98 -22.66
CA ILE A 33 1.97 -15.62 -21.61
C ILE A 33 1.72 -17.13 -21.57
N TYR A 34 0.46 -17.55 -21.61
CA TYR A 34 0.10 -18.97 -21.52
C TYR A 34 0.35 -19.74 -22.82
N ALA A 35 0.38 -19.05 -23.97
CA ALA A 35 0.76 -19.63 -25.26
C ALA A 35 2.27 -19.82 -25.43
N MET A 36 3.11 -19.22 -24.57
CA MET A 36 4.56 -19.43 -24.62
C MET A 36 4.92 -20.91 -24.51
N PRO A 37 5.90 -21.41 -25.27
CA PRO A 37 6.43 -22.76 -25.11
C PRO A 37 6.88 -23.00 -23.68
N ARG A 38 6.76 -24.26 -23.21
CA ARG A 38 7.29 -24.64 -21.89
C ARG A 38 8.79 -24.41 -21.87
N GLY A 39 9.30 -23.62 -20.91
CA GLY A 39 10.70 -23.29 -20.77
C GLY A 39 10.93 -22.27 -19.65
N GLU A 40 12.18 -21.88 -19.49
CA GLU A 40 12.64 -20.98 -18.43
C GLU A 40 11.97 -19.61 -18.50
N LEU A 41 11.92 -19.01 -19.68
CA LEU A 41 11.26 -17.72 -19.92
C LEU A 41 9.78 -17.72 -19.51
N ARG A 42 9.02 -18.80 -19.83
CA ARG A 42 7.62 -18.92 -19.41
C ARG A 42 7.50 -19.02 -17.91
N SER A 43 8.38 -19.77 -17.25
CA SER A 43 8.39 -19.92 -15.79
C SER A 43 8.71 -18.60 -15.11
N GLU A 44 9.65 -17.84 -15.63
CA GLU A 44 10.01 -16.51 -15.16
C GLU A 44 8.82 -15.54 -15.29
N VAL A 45 8.19 -15.46 -16.45
CA VAL A 45 7.04 -14.56 -16.70
C VAL A 45 5.83 -14.95 -15.84
N ILE A 46 5.57 -16.25 -15.63
CA ILE A 46 4.50 -16.71 -14.73
C ILE A 46 4.83 -16.35 -13.29
N GLY A 47 6.10 -16.40 -12.86
CA GLY A 47 6.56 -15.99 -11.53
C GLY A 47 6.30 -14.51 -11.24
N LEU A 48 6.23 -13.66 -12.25
CA LEU A 48 5.85 -12.25 -12.14
C LEU A 48 4.35 -12.02 -11.92
N LEU A 49 3.51 -13.05 -12.11
CA LEU A 49 2.06 -12.96 -11.89
C LEU A 49 1.70 -13.14 -10.41
N ARG A 50 0.75 -12.36 -9.93
CA ARG A 50 0.42 -12.17 -8.50
C ARG A 50 -0.09 -13.37 -7.72
N LYS A 51 -0.53 -14.49 -8.29
CA LYS A 51 -1.22 -15.53 -7.51
C LYS A 51 -0.83 -16.96 -7.86
N SER A 52 -0.32 -17.67 -6.83
CA SER A 52 -0.34 -19.14 -6.77
C SER A 52 -1.01 -19.59 -5.46
N HIS A 53 -2.36 -19.66 -5.41
CA HIS A 53 -3.06 -20.17 -4.24
C HIS A 53 -3.38 -21.67 -4.37
N LYS A 54 -2.94 -22.48 -3.39
CA LYS A 54 -3.25 -23.91 -3.35
C LYS A 54 -4.38 -24.33 -2.40
N THR A 55 -4.77 -23.56 -1.35
CA THR A 55 -5.86 -23.97 -0.42
C THR A 55 -6.42 -22.82 0.43
N ARG A 56 -7.72 -22.93 0.81
CA ARG A 56 -8.45 -22.02 1.72
C ARG A 56 -8.34 -22.54 3.16
N ARG A 57 -7.87 -21.69 4.09
CA ARG A 57 -7.79 -22.04 5.52
C ARG A 57 -9.09 -21.68 6.25
N PRO A 58 -9.61 -22.54 7.19
CA PRO A 58 -10.74 -22.19 8.04
C PRO A 58 -10.37 -21.10 9.05
N ARG A 59 -11.34 -20.22 9.39
CA ARG A 59 -11.17 -19.21 10.44
C ARG A 59 -11.31 -19.88 11.81
N ALA A 60 -10.25 -19.86 12.63
CA ALA A 60 -10.32 -20.26 14.02
C ALA A 60 -10.99 -19.12 14.83
N ARG A 61 -12.07 -19.45 15.59
CA ARG A 61 -12.63 -18.58 16.61
C ARG A 61 -11.85 -18.82 17.91
N GLY A 62 -11.08 -17.81 18.35
CA GLY A 62 -10.47 -17.78 19.68
C GLY A 62 -11.14 -16.71 20.52
N ASP A 63 -11.28 -16.95 21.84
CA ASP A 63 -11.76 -15.94 22.78
C ASP A 63 -10.85 -14.71 22.78
N ASP A 64 -11.48 -13.53 22.78
CA ASP A 64 -10.76 -12.26 22.74
C ASP A 64 -10.21 -11.91 24.14
N ARG A 65 -8.95 -12.27 24.39
CA ARG A 65 -8.21 -11.95 25.62
C ARG A 65 -7.42 -10.65 25.50
N ARG A 66 -7.80 -9.75 24.59
CA ARG A 66 -7.12 -8.47 24.42
C ARG A 66 -7.51 -7.54 25.56
N GLY A 67 -6.51 -6.97 26.25
CA GLY A 67 -6.74 -5.92 27.25
C GLY A 67 -7.34 -4.69 26.58
N LEU A 68 -8.22 -4.00 27.29
CA LEU A 68 -8.84 -2.76 26.82
C LEU A 68 -7.77 -1.69 26.60
N ILE A 69 -7.80 -1.04 25.44
CA ILE A 69 -7.04 0.18 25.18
C ILE A 69 -7.79 1.32 25.90
N PRO A 70 -7.13 2.09 26.77
CA PRO A 70 -7.82 3.16 27.50
C PRO A 70 -8.18 4.32 26.54
N ASN A 71 -9.32 4.98 26.82
CA ASN A 71 -9.78 6.17 26.12
C ASN A 71 -9.86 6.03 24.58
N MET A 72 -10.31 4.87 24.11
CA MET A 72 -10.55 4.66 22.66
C MET A 72 -11.73 5.53 22.18
N THR A 73 -11.58 6.16 21.04
CA THR A 73 -12.70 6.75 20.29
C THR A 73 -13.21 5.73 19.28
N SER A 74 -14.50 5.38 19.35
CA SER A 74 -15.11 4.40 18.44
C SER A 74 -15.10 4.93 16.99
N ILE A 75 -15.05 3.99 16.03
CA ILE A 75 -15.25 4.31 14.61
C ILE A 75 -16.63 4.94 14.37
N ASP A 76 -17.61 4.70 15.22
CA ASP A 76 -18.96 5.30 15.11
C ASP A 76 -18.96 6.81 15.32
N GLU A 77 -17.94 7.35 16.01
CA GLU A 77 -17.74 8.78 16.21
C GLU A 77 -16.97 9.45 15.05
N ARG A 78 -16.53 8.65 14.08
CA ARG A 78 -15.79 9.14 12.92
C ARG A 78 -16.70 9.94 11.99
N PRO A 79 -16.25 11.12 11.49
CA PRO A 79 -17.04 11.92 10.55
C PRO A 79 -17.42 11.11 9.30
N LEU A 80 -18.65 11.30 8.80
CA LEU A 80 -19.17 10.59 7.62
C LEU A 80 -18.33 10.82 6.35
N GLU A 81 -17.74 12.00 6.21
CA GLU A 81 -16.85 12.35 5.09
C GLU A 81 -15.70 11.38 4.90
N VAL A 82 -15.25 10.75 6.00
CA VAL A 82 -14.19 9.74 5.97
C VAL A 82 -14.65 8.48 5.23
N ASP A 83 -15.93 8.12 5.34
CA ASP A 83 -16.49 6.95 4.65
C ASP A 83 -16.75 7.22 3.17
N GLU A 84 -17.09 8.44 2.83
CA GLU A 84 -17.29 8.89 1.45
C GLU A 84 -15.99 8.96 0.65
N ARG A 85 -14.83 9.03 1.33
CA ARG A 85 -13.48 9.10 0.72
C ARG A 85 -13.32 10.24 -0.28
N LEU A 86 -13.93 11.38 0.01
CA LEU A 86 -13.86 12.57 -0.84
C LEU A 86 -12.75 13.51 -0.41
N VAL A 87 -12.47 13.55 0.88
CA VAL A 87 -11.45 14.43 1.47
C VAL A 87 -10.20 13.61 1.76
N PRO A 88 -9.04 13.95 1.15
CA PRO A 88 -7.78 13.31 1.49
C PRO A 88 -7.30 13.73 2.89
N GLY A 89 -6.43 12.89 3.50
CA GLY A 89 -5.89 13.13 4.83
C GLY A 89 -6.40 12.16 5.90
N HIS A 90 -7.26 11.23 5.54
CA HIS A 90 -7.76 10.17 6.41
C HIS A 90 -7.05 8.85 6.13
N TRP A 91 -6.45 8.27 7.15
CA TRP A 91 -5.55 7.11 7.03
C TRP A 91 -6.13 5.86 7.67
N GLU A 92 -5.78 4.72 7.13
CA GLU A 92 -5.91 3.42 7.78
C GLU A 92 -4.53 2.91 8.17
N GLY A 93 -4.39 2.38 9.40
CA GLY A 93 -3.13 1.84 9.90
C GLY A 93 -3.23 0.35 10.24
N ASP A 94 -2.11 -0.37 10.12
CA ASP A 94 -1.97 -1.78 10.49
C ASP A 94 -0.49 -2.14 10.66
N LEU A 95 -0.21 -3.39 11.10
CA LEU A 95 1.13 -3.95 11.17
C LEU A 95 1.28 -5.19 10.29
N ILE A 96 2.30 -5.21 9.47
CA ILE A 96 2.76 -6.43 8.81
C ILE A 96 3.74 -7.14 9.75
N LYS A 97 3.37 -8.32 10.23
CA LYS A 97 4.17 -9.14 11.14
C LYS A 97 5.09 -10.08 10.36
N GLY A 98 6.36 -10.14 10.77
CA GLY A 98 7.38 -11.05 10.27
C GLY A 98 7.36 -12.43 10.94
N ALA A 99 8.46 -13.16 10.83
CA ALA A 99 8.63 -14.49 11.40
C ALA A 99 8.35 -14.51 12.91
N HIS A 100 7.50 -15.43 13.34
CA HIS A 100 7.16 -15.63 14.75
C HIS A 100 6.68 -14.36 15.50
N ASN A 101 6.22 -13.34 14.79
CA ASN A 101 5.85 -12.00 15.30
C ASN A 101 7.00 -11.27 16.02
N ARG A 102 8.26 -11.58 15.70
CA ARG A 102 9.44 -10.94 16.32
C ARG A 102 9.79 -9.61 15.72
N SER A 103 9.46 -9.40 14.46
CA SER A 103 9.65 -8.15 13.73
C SER A 103 8.35 -7.71 13.07
N GLN A 104 8.21 -6.43 12.83
CA GLN A 104 7.01 -5.87 12.24
C GLN A 104 7.33 -4.57 11.49
N VAL A 105 6.47 -4.25 10.51
CA VAL A 105 6.51 -3.02 9.74
C VAL A 105 5.14 -2.37 9.83
N GLY A 106 5.11 -1.09 10.20
CA GLY A 106 3.89 -0.31 10.21
C GLY A 106 3.45 0.03 8.81
N THR A 107 2.15 -0.07 8.54
CA THR A 107 1.56 0.30 7.26
C THR A 107 0.50 1.36 7.48
N LEU A 108 0.59 2.44 6.74
CA LEU A 108 -0.35 3.55 6.72
C LEU A 108 -0.81 3.75 5.29
N VAL A 109 -2.13 3.80 5.08
CA VAL A 109 -2.69 3.99 3.74
C VAL A 109 -3.70 5.12 3.79
N GLU A 110 -3.50 6.13 2.97
CA GLU A 110 -4.45 7.23 2.82
C GLU A 110 -5.69 6.74 2.04
N ARG A 111 -6.88 7.04 2.57
CA ARG A 111 -8.13 6.39 2.15
C ARG A 111 -8.64 6.82 0.78
N THR A 112 -8.39 8.06 0.39
CA THR A 112 -8.88 8.65 -0.87
C THR A 112 -7.97 8.30 -2.05
N THR A 113 -6.66 8.50 -1.88
CA THR A 113 -5.66 8.34 -2.93
C THR A 113 -4.99 6.97 -2.94
N LEU A 114 -5.17 6.18 -1.88
CA LEU A 114 -4.48 4.91 -1.62
C LEU A 114 -2.96 5.07 -1.46
N PHE A 115 -2.48 6.28 -1.16
CA PHE A 115 -1.07 6.54 -0.92
C PHE A 115 -0.61 5.77 0.32
N THR A 116 0.48 5.05 0.19
CA THR A 116 0.98 4.13 1.20
C THR A 116 2.30 4.64 1.77
N VAL A 117 2.39 4.66 3.09
CA VAL A 117 3.61 4.94 3.84
C VAL A 117 3.92 3.74 4.72
N LEU A 118 5.20 3.38 4.79
CA LEU A 118 5.68 2.28 5.63
C LEU A 118 6.55 2.87 6.76
N ALA A 119 6.40 2.31 7.95
CA ALA A 119 7.15 2.74 9.13
C ALA A 119 8.02 1.58 9.65
N HIS A 120 9.32 1.82 9.76
CA HIS A 120 10.25 0.90 10.41
C HIS A 120 9.97 0.88 11.92
N MET A 121 9.73 -0.30 12.48
CA MET A 121 9.49 -0.51 13.91
C MET A 121 10.80 -0.94 14.58
N GLN A 122 11.29 -0.14 15.52
CA GLN A 122 12.48 -0.47 16.30
C GLN A 122 12.18 -1.56 17.33
N ASP A 123 10.95 -1.56 17.87
CA ASP A 123 10.48 -2.53 18.85
C ASP A 123 8.98 -2.82 18.67
N ALA A 124 8.47 -3.80 19.42
CA ALA A 124 7.08 -4.22 19.38
C ALA A 124 6.22 -3.55 20.47
N THR A 125 6.67 -2.46 21.07
CA THR A 125 5.94 -1.75 22.11
C THR A 125 4.91 -0.78 21.51
N ALA A 126 3.87 -0.44 22.28
CA ALA A 126 2.88 0.55 21.85
C ALA A 126 3.51 1.95 21.65
N LEU A 127 4.48 2.31 22.50
CA LEU A 127 5.17 3.58 22.36
C LEU A 127 6.08 3.58 21.11
N GLY A 128 6.77 2.46 20.84
CA GLY A 128 7.58 2.29 19.63
C GLY A 128 6.73 2.42 18.37
N ALA A 129 5.53 1.82 18.35
CA ALA A 129 4.59 1.95 17.25
C ALA A 129 4.11 3.40 17.06
N ALA A 130 3.71 4.07 18.15
CA ALA A 130 3.29 5.47 18.11
C ALA A 130 4.41 6.40 17.60
N ASN A 131 5.65 6.20 18.06
CA ASN A 131 6.81 6.98 17.60
C ASN A 131 7.13 6.73 16.12
N ALA A 132 7.14 5.47 15.68
CA ALA A 132 7.41 5.12 14.29
C ALA A 132 6.35 5.73 13.35
N PHE A 133 5.08 5.60 13.67
CA PHE A 133 3.99 6.23 12.91
C PHE A 133 4.08 7.75 12.91
N SER A 134 4.34 8.37 14.07
CA SER A 134 4.51 9.82 14.16
C SER A 134 5.67 10.33 13.31
N THR A 135 6.79 9.59 13.29
CA THR A 135 7.98 9.96 12.51
C THR A 135 7.69 10.01 11.01
N VAL A 136 6.97 9.04 10.48
CA VAL A 136 6.66 9.02 9.05
C VAL A 136 5.51 9.93 8.68
N LEU A 137 4.49 10.06 9.56
CA LEU A 137 3.35 10.96 9.33
C LEU A 137 3.78 12.43 9.40
N ASN A 138 4.73 12.81 10.24
CA ASN A 138 5.21 14.18 10.31
C ASN A 138 5.99 14.65 9.07
N LYS A 139 6.34 13.73 8.17
CA LYS A 139 6.87 14.08 6.83
C LYS A 139 5.76 14.43 5.83
N VAL A 140 4.51 14.13 6.15
CA VAL A 140 3.33 14.44 5.35
C VAL A 140 2.84 15.84 5.73
N ASP A 141 2.29 16.58 4.77
CA ASP A 141 1.69 17.89 5.03
C ASP A 141 0.61 17.82 6.12
N ALA A 142 0.54 18.83 6.97
CA ALA A 142 -0.42 18.86 8.08
C ALA A 142 -1.88 18.80 7.60
N GLN A 143 -2.19 19.37 6.44
CA GLN A 143 -3.53 19.32 5.84
C GLN A 143 -3.93 17.90 5.39
N MET A 144 -2.95 17.03 5.19
CA MET A 144 -3.10 15.63 4.79
C MET A 144 -3.01 14.66 5.99
N ARG A 145 -3.13 15.16 7.23
CA ARG A 145 -3.03 14.40 8.49
C ARG A 145 -4.25 14.66 9.39
N LEU A 146 -5.44 14.24 8.96
CA LEU A 146 -6.69 14.51 9.66
C LEU A 146 -7.04 13.44 10.69
N SER A 147 -7.09 12.18 10.27
CA SER A 147 -7.41 11.08 11.17
C SER A 147 -6.71 9.77 10.80
N LEU A 148 -6.61 8.87 11.77
CA LEU A 148 -6.11 7.51 11.62
C LEU A 148 -7.16 6.52 12.13
N THR A 149 -7.57 5.56 11.30
CA THR A 149 -8.39 4.42 11.72
C THR A 149 -7.51 3.19 11.93
N TYR A 150 -7.63 2.57 13.10
CA TYR A 150 -6.84 1.40 13.47
C TYR A 150 -7.73 0.29 14.05
N ASP A 151 -7.20 -0.94 14.18
CA ASP A 151 -7.93 -1.96 14.96
C ASP A 151 -7.65 -1.81 16.47
N GLN A 152 -8.30 -2.66 17.25
CA GLN A 152 -8.09 -2.67 18.70
C GLN A 152 -6.84 -3.48 19.09
N GLY A 153 -5.78 -3.41 18.30
CA GLY A 153 -4.49 -4.02 18.61
C GLY A 153 -3.78 -3.30 19.76
N ARG A 154 -3.14 -4.07 20.65
CA ARG A 154 -2.41 -3.52 21.82
C ARG A 154 -1.27 -2.57 21.42
N GLU A 155 -0.76 -2.69 20.21
CA GLU A 155 0.23 -1.81 19.64
C GLU A 155 -0.23 -0.36 19.53
N MET A 156 -1.56 -0.11 19.59
CA MET A 156 -2.12 1.24 19.60
C MET A 156 -2.53 1.72 21.00
N ALA A 157 -2.10 1.05 22.07
CA ALA A 157 -2.37 1.51 23.44
C ALA A 157 -1.77 2.90 23.75
N ALA A 158 -0.75 3.34 22.99
CA ALA A 158 -0.17 4.68 23.09
C ALA A 158 -0.74 5.67 22.04
N HIS A 159 -1.96 5.44 21.53
CA HIS A 159 -2.58 6.27 20.49
C HIS A 159 -2.71 7.75 20.90
N GLN A 160 -2.91 8.05 22.17
CA GLN A 160 -2.94 9.44 22.67
C GLN A 160 -1.61 10.17 22.48
N HIS A 161 -0.48 9.44 22.60
CA HIS A 161 0.84 9.99 22.32
C HIS A 161 0.99 10.31 20.82
N LEU A 162 0.51 9.42 19.94
CA LEU A 162 0.47 9.67 18.50
C LEU A 162 -0.37 10.91 18.18
N THR A 163 -1.59 11.01 18.74
CA THR A 163 -2.46 12.17 18.59
C THR A 163 -1.76 13.46 19.04
N HIS A 164 -1.08 13.44 20.18
CA HIS A 164 -0.36 14.61 20.70
C HIS A 164 0.74 15.10 19.75
N ILE A 165 1.49 14.17 19.15
CA ILE A 165 2.63 14.51 18.28
C ILE A 165 2.17 14.91 16.87
N THR A 166 1.15 14.25 16.32
CA THR A 166 0.74 14.44 14.91
C THR A 166 -0.45 15.38 14.74
N GLY A 167 -1.23 15.60 15.80
CA GLY A 167 -2.51 16.30 15.76
C GLY A 167 -3.67 15.45 15.19
N MET A 168 -3.41 14.21 14.77
CA MET A 168 -4.42 13.34 14.17
C MET A 168 -5.36 12.75 15.21
N GLN A 169 -6.67 12.71 14.90
CA GLN A 169 -7.63 11.94 15.69
C GLN A 169 -7.54 10.45 15.36
N VAL A 170 -7.45 9.59 16.38
CA VAL A 170 -7.40 8.13 16.20
C VAL A 170 -8.77 7.53 16.48
N TYR A 171 -9.29 6.76 15.54
CA TYR A 171 -10.54 5.99 15.64
C TYR A 171 -10.26 4.49 15.61
N PHE A 172 -11.03 3.74 16.40
CA PHE A 172 -10.86 2.30 16.50
C PHE A 172 -12.02 1.55 15.85
N ALA A 173 -11.68 0.68 14.89
CA ALA A 173 -12.63 -0.22 14.25
C ALA A 173 -13.22 -1.23 15.24
N HIS A 174 -14.42 -1.73 14.94
CA HIS A 174 -15.04 -2.77 15.78
C HIS A 174 -14.24 -4.08 15.74
N PRO A 175 -14.28 -4.84 16.83
CA PRO A 175 -13.69 -6.18 16.84
C PRO A 175 -14.29 -7.05 15.73
N HIS A 176 -13.43 -7.80 15.03
CA HIS A 176 -13.86 -8.72 13.97
C HIS A 176 -14.52 -8.07 12.75
N SER A 177 -14.35 -6.76 12.53
CA SER A 177 -14.90 -6.00 11.41
C SER A 177 -13.83 -5.60 10.37
N PRO A 178 -13.20 -6.56 9.66
CA PRO A 178 -12.10 -6.27 8.70
C PRO A 178 -12.55 -5.36 7.55
N TRP A 179 -13.84 -5.35 7.21
CA TRP A 179 -14.38 -4.49 6.15
C TRP A 179 -14.26 -2.99 6.46
N GLU A 180 -14.18 -2.60 7.73
CA GLU A 180 -14.00 -1.21 8.15
C GLU A 180 -12.59 -0.67 7.85
N ARG A 181 -11.62 -1.59 7.57
CA ARG A 181 -10.24 -1.30 7.18
C ARG A 181 -9.80 -2.06 5.92
N GLY A 182 -10.74 -2.24 5.00
CA GLY A 182 -10.54 -3.04 3.79
C GLY A 182 -9.43 -2.53 2.87
N ILE A 183 -9.11 -1.23 2.93
CA ILE A 183 -8.03 -0.63 2.12
C ILE A 183 -6.68 -1.14 2.62
N ASN A 184 -6.47 -1.14 3.92
CA ASN A 184 -5.21 -1.59 4.50
C ASN A 184 -5.01 -3.10 4.33
N GLU A 185 -6.06 -3.92 4.52
CA GLU A 185 -5.99 -5.36 4.29
C GLU A 185 -5.57 -5.68 2.83
N ASN A 186 -6.17 -4.98 1.86
CA ASN A 186 -5.79 -5.13 0.45
C ASN A 186 -4.34 -4.70 0.21
N THR A 187 -3.91 -3.56 0.76
CA THR A 187 -2.55 -3.03 0.60
C THR A 187 -1.53 -3.96 1.24
N ASN A 188 -1.81 -4.48 2.44
CA ASN A 188 -0.96 -5.49 3.10
C ASN A 188 -0.82 -6.76 2.24
N GLY A 189 -1.89 -7.17 1.56
CA GLY A 189 -1.84 -8.26 0.58
C GLY A 189 -0.88 -7.99 -0.59
N LEU A 190 -0.77 -6.72 -1.04
CA LEU A 190 0.18 -6.32 -2.07
C LEU A 190 1.61 -6.24 -1.54
N LEU A 191 1.79 -5.71 -0.34
CA LEU A 191 3.08 -5.59 0.32
C LEU A 191 3.74 -6.95 0.58
N ARG A 192 2.95 -8.01 0.74
CA ARG A 192 3.47 -9.38 0.90
C ARG A 192 4.29 -9.91 -0.28
N GLN A 193 4.29 -9.22 -1.41
CA GLN A 193 5.21 -9.50 -2.53
C GLN A 193 6.66 -9.07 -2.22
N TYR A 194 6.83 -8.10 -1.32
CA TYR A 194 8.11 -7.54 -0.93
C TYR A 194 8.50 -7.89 0.50
N LEU A 195 7.50 -8.11 1.34
CA LEU A 195 7.63 -8.45 2.76
C LEU A 195 6.94 -9.82 3.00
N PRO A 196 7.56 -10.93 2.59
CA PRO A 196 6.94 -12.25 2.64
C PRO A 196 6.61 -12.69 4.07
N LYS A 197 5.63 -13.58 4.19
CA LYS A 197 5.30 -14.19 5.49
C LYS A 197 6.41 -15.14 5.90
N GLY A 198 6.78 -15.08 7.17
CA GLY A 198 7.78 -15.99 7.73
C GLY A 198 9.23 -15.52 7.59
N GLU A 199 9.45 -14.36 7.01
CA GLU A 199 10.75 -13.71 6.99
C GLU A 199 10.94 -12.72 8.14
N ASP A 200 12.18 -12.46 8.51
CA ASP A 200 12.52 -11.43 9.48
C ASP A 200 12.47 -10.06 8.80
N LEU A 201 11.57 -9.20 9.27
CA LEU A 201 11.39 -7.85 8.72
C LEU A 201 12.29 -6.80 9.36
N SER A 202 13.04 -7.13 10.40
CA SER A 202 13.99 -6.21 11.07
C SER A 202 15.19 -5.85 10.21
N VAL A 203 15.44 -6.64 9.16
CA VAL A 203 16.54 -6.40 8.20
C VAL A 203 16.30 -5.21 7.28
N TYR A 204 15.04 -4.78 7.12
CA TYR A 204 14.68 -3.66 6.26
C TYR A 204 14.90 -2.34 6.97
N THR A 205 15.68 -1.46 6.37
CA THR A 205 15.83 -0.08 6.81
C THR A 205 14.62 0.76 6.43
N GLN A 206 14.46 1.97 7.01
CA GLN A 206 13.41 2.88 6.57
C GLN A 206 13.53 3.23 5.08
N GLU A 207 14.76 3.38 4.57
CA GLU A 207 15.00 3.65 3.15
C GLU A 207 14.53 2.50 2.24
N ASP A 208 14.72 1.24 2.65
CA ASP A 208 14.22 0.08 1.91
C ASP A 208 12.69 0.06 1.90
N LEU A 209 12.06 0.38 3.03
CA LEU A 209 10.62 0.49 3.16
C LEU A 209 10.05 1.63 2.29
N ASP A 210 10.72 2.77 2.25
CA ASP A 210 10.35 3.90 1.40
C ASP A 210 10.41 3.52 -0.10
N LYS A 211 11.42 2.76 -0.52
CA LYS A 211 11.51 2.21 -1.89
C LYS A 211 10.37 1.24 -2.20
N ILE A 212 10.00 0.38 -1.24
CA ILE A 212 8.87 -0.54 -1.39
C ILE A 212 7.55 0.24 -1.50
N ALA A 213 7.33 1.22 -0.62
CA ALA A 213 6.15 2.08 -0.65
C ALA A 213 6.05 2.83 -1.98
N TRP A 214 7.15 3.37 -2.49
CA TRP A 214 7.19 4.07 -3.78
C TRP A 214 6.76 3.17 -4.94
N ARG A 215 7.20 1.90 -4.95
CA ARG A 215 6.76 0.93 -5.96
C ARG A 215 5.24 0.69 -5.95
N LEU A 216 4.58 0.77 -4.79
CA LEU A 216 3.12 0.68 -4.68
C LEU A 216 2.45 1.99 -5.09
N ASN A 217 3.03 3.12 -4.70
CA ASN A 217 2.50 4.45 -4.93
C ASN A 217 2.58 4.88 -6.41
N THR A 218 3.51 4.30 -7.15
CA THR A 218 3.62 4.49 -8.60
C THR A 218 2.90 3.42 -9.42
N ARG A 219 2.14 2.51 -8.81
CA ARG A 219 1.31 1.54 -9.54
C ARG A 219 -0.06 2.11 -9.87
N PRO A 220 -0.51 2.00 -11.14
CA PRO A 220 -1.85 2.43 -11.50
C PRO A 220 -2.91 1.58 -10.80
N ARG A 221 -3.97 2.21 -10.34
CA ARG A 221 -5.08 1.56 -9.66
C ARG A 221 -6.36 1.70 -10.48
N LYS A 222 -7.05 0.60 -10.70
CA LYS A 222 -8.33 0.62 -11.41
C LYS A 222 -9.38 1.48 -10.69
N SER A 223 -9.42 1.42 -9.35
CA SER A 223 -10.28 2.24 -8.50
C SER A 223 -9.97 3.74 -8.57
N LEU A 224 -8.79 4.14 -9.02
CA LEU A 224 -8.36 5.51 -9.24
C LEU A 224 -8.39 5.89 -10.73
N ALA A 225 -9.24 5.24 -11.52
CA ALA A 225 -9.31 5.42 -12.96
C ALA A 225 -7.92 5.27 -13.63
N TRP A 226 -7.12 4.32 -13.21
CA TRP A 226 -5.76 4.01 -13.67
C TRP A 226 -4.69 5.08 -13.37
N LYS A 227 -5.00 6.09 -12.59
CA LYS A 227 -3.98 6.92 -11.96
C LYS A 227 -3.24 6.13 -10.89
N CYS A 228 -2.03 6.54 -10.56
CA CYS A 228 -1.33 5.96 -9.43
C CYS A 228 -1.56 6.80 -8.15
N PRO A 229 -1.44 6.18 -6.96
CA PRO A 229 -1.60 6.89 -5.69
C PRO A 229 -0.78 8.18 -5.59
N ALA A 230 0.48 8.14 -6.02
CA ALA A 230 1.39 9.28 -5.95
C ALA A 230 0.93 10.47 -6.83
N GLU A 231 0.29 10.21 -7.99
CA GLU A 231 -0.26 11.28 -8.85
C GLU A 231 -1.40 12.05 -8.19
N LEU A 232 -2.09 11.43 -7.24
CA LEU A 232 -3.25 12.03 -6.57
C LEU A 232 -2.90 12.62 -5.21
N PHE A 233 -1.81 12.15 -4.60
CA PHE A 233 -1.41 12.53 -3.26
C PHE A 233 -0.36 13.64 -3.24
N LEU A 234 0.62 13.58 -4.15
CA LEU A 234 1.71 14.54 -4.20
C LEU A 234 1.23 15.86 -4.82
N PRO A 235 1.82 17.00 -4.41
CA PRO A 235 1.55 18.27 -5.06
C PRO A 235 1.80 18.21 -6.56
N GLU A 236 1.00 18.97 -7.33
CA GLU A 236 1.23 19.12 -8.77
C GLU A 236 2.68 19.56 -9.02
N ASP A 237 3.28 19.05 -10.09
CA ASP A 237 4.66 19.35 -10.51
C ASP A 237 5.78 18.83 -9.59
N SER A 238 5.46 18.16 -8.47
CA SER A 238 6.48 17.56 -7.60
C SER A 238 7.23 16.38 -8.22
N PHE A 239 6.63 15.71 -9.20
CA PHE A 239 7.19 14.57 -9.93
C PHE A 239 6.61 14.46 -11.35
N ASP A 240 7.48 14.34 -12.35
CA ASP A 240 7.04 14.15 -13.73
C ASP A 240 6.60 12.70 -14.00
N PHE A 241 5.33 12.42 -13.72
CA PHE A 241 4.72 11.13 -13.98
C PHE A 241 4.66 10.78 -15.47
N GLN A 242 4.62 11.76 -16.37
CA GLN A 242 4.60 11.51 -17.81
C GLN A 242 5.94 10.98 -18.28
N ALA A 243 7.04 11.64 -17.91
CA ALA A 243 8.38 11.16 -18.21
C ALA A 243 8.66 9.80 -17.57
N TYR A 244 8.25 9.60 -16.30
CA TYR A 244 8.38 8.33 -15.60
C TYR A 244 7.70 7.18 -16.34
N TRP A 245 6.42 7.34 -16.73
CA TRP A 245 5.70 6.30 -17.44
C TRP A 245 6.24 6.07 -18.86
N LYS A 246 6.67 7.13 -19.54
CA LYS A 246 7.32 7.01 -20.84
C LYS A 246 8.59 6.16 -20.76
N SER A 247 9.41 6.36 -19.76
CA SER A 247 10.64 5.58 -19.55
C SER A 247 10.37 4.09 -19.25
N ILE A 248 9.25 3.78 -18.58
CA ILE A 248 8.85 2.39 -18.27
C ILE A 248 8.23 1.69 -19.48
N LEU A 249 7.40 2.40 -20.25
CA LEU A 249 6.65 1.83 -21.37
C LEU A 249 7.47 1.75 -22.66
N GLN A 250 8.51 2.59 -22.81
CA GLN A 250 9.39 2.68 -23.97
C GLN A 250 10.88 2.62 -23.58
N PRO A 251 11.35 1.53 -22.97
CA PRO A 251 12.70 1.46 -22.40
C PRO A 251 13.83 1.52 -23.46
N ASN A 252 13.53 1.35 -24.76
CA ASN A 252 14.51 1.22 -25.84
C ASN A 252 14.51 2.37 -26.86
N GLN A 253 13.84 3.51 -26.59
CA GLN A 253 14.09 4.67 -27.43
C GLN A 253 15.39 5.35 -26.96
N PRO A 254 16.45 5.42 -27.79
CA PRO A 254 17.61 6.21 -27.45
C PRO A 254 17.14 7.66 -27.25
N ASN A 255 17.62 8.29 -26.19
CA ASN A 255 17.46 9.73 -26.00
C ASN A 255 17.98 10.42 -27.27
N VAL A 256 17.10 10.81 -28.16
CA VAL A 256 17.43 11.79 -29.20
C VAL A 256 17.61 13.08 -28.42
N ALA A 257 18.86 13.37 -28.07
CA ALA A 257 19.25 14.67 -27.60
C ALA A 257 18.82 15.64 -28.67
N LEU A 258 17.82 16.46 -28.37
CA LEU A 258 17.53 17.65 -29.15
C LEU A 258 18.76 18.58 -29.00
N GLY A 259 19.74 18.36 -29.83
CA GLY A 259 20.84 19.27 -30.00
C GLY A 259 20.34 20.52 -30.72
N THR A 260 20.82 21.63 -30.22
CA THR A 260 20.76 23.04 -30.64
C THR A 260 19.49 23.78 -30.39
#